data_fcfc6a1160aa86caf0eca5e731527909
#
_entry.id   fcfc6a1160aa86caf0eca5e731527909
#
_cell.length_a   1.000
_cell.length_b   1.000
_cell.length_c   1.000
_cell.angle_alpha   90.00
_cell.angle_beta   90.00
_cell.angle_gamma   90.00
#
_symmetry.space_group_name_H-M   'P 1'
#
loop_
_entity.id
_entity.type
_entity.pdbx_description
1 polymer ?
#
loop_
_entity_poly.entity_id
_entity_poly.type
_entity_poly.pdbx_seq_one_letter_code
_entity_poly.pdbx_strand_id
1 'polypeptide(L)'
;MSFYDHIIVGGGILGASIAYHLSRKSNESILVLERNEFASGASSHSAGLVLQGSTKKSNVPLAKKTVEVISQLEEELGDTVGYHKTGSLRLASSKERVDELNSMIETASTFNVD
;
A
#
# COMPACT_ATOMS: atom_id res chain seq x y z
N MET A 1 -2.65 35.48 8.39
CA MET A 1 -3.42 34.51 7.62
C MET A 1 -2.41 33.53 7.04
N SER A 2 -2.52 32.23 7.33
CA SER A 2 -1.59 31.24 6.77
C SER A 2 -2.18 30.74 5.43
N PHE A 3 -1.35 30.69 4.41
CA PHE A 3 -1.74 30.19 3.09
C PHE A 3 -0.98 28.89 2.85
N TYR A 4 -1.65 27.93 2.23
CA TYR A 4 -1.07 26.65 1.83
C TYR A 4 -1.37 26.41 0.36
N ASP A 5 -0.42 25.84 -0.36
CA ASP A 5 -0.57 25.52 -1.78
C ASP A 5 -1.52 24.31 -1.97
N HIS A 6 -1.48 23.37 -1.03
CA HIS A 6 -2.33 22.18 -1.03
C HIS A 6 -2.99 21.95 0.31
N ILE A 7 -4.26 21.58 0.29
CA ILE A 7 -4.99 21.16 1.49
C ILE A 7 -5.55 19.75 1.23
N ILE A 8 -5.15 18.82 2.09
CA ILE A 8 -5.61 17.42 2.07
C ILE A 8 -6.58 17.24 3.22
N VAL A 9 -7.80 16.80 2.94
CA VAL A 9 -8.81 16.53 3.96
C VAL A 9 -8.91 15.04 4.22
N GLY A 10 -8.54 14.64 5.42
CA GLY A 10 -8.48 13.25 5.90
C GLY A 10 -7.04 12.76 6.11
N GLY A 11 -6.74 12.34 7.33
CA GLY A 11 -5.43 11.82 7.77
C GLY A 11 -5.34 10.30 7.80
N GLY A 12 -6.12 9.61 6.96
CA GLY A 12 -5.97 8.17 6.73
C GLY A 12 -4.83 7.85 5.77
N ILE A 13 -4.66 6.56 5.41
CA ILE A 13 -3.59 6.10 4.53
C ILE A 13 -3.55 6.83 3.18
N LEU A 14 -4.70 7.16 2.61
CA LEU A 14 -4.77 7.88 1.33
C LEU A 14 -4.23 9.32 1.49
N GLY A 15 -4.71 10.06 2.49
CA GLY A 15 -4.25 11.44 2.74
C GLY A 15 -2.77 11.49 3.09
N ALA A 16 -2.29 10.59 3.94
CA ALA A 16 -0.88 10.47 4.29
C ALA A 16 -0.01 10.15 3.06
N SER A 17 -0.44 9.20 2.23
CA SER A 17 0.28 8.84 0.99
C SER A 17 0.34 10.01 0.01
N ILE A 18 -0.76 10.75 -0.17
CA ILE A 18 -0.78 11.94 -1.04
C ILE A 18 0.19 13.00 -0.49
N ALA A 19 0.12 13.30 0.81
CA ALA A 19 1.01 14.27 1.44
C ALA A 19 2.49 13.89 1.26
N TYR A 20 2.83 12.62 1.54
CA TYR A 20 4.18 12.09 1.37
C TYR A 20 4.69 12.26 -0.07
N HIS A 21 3.92 11.83 -1.05
CA HIS A 21 4.36 11.91 -2.45
C HIS A 21 4.40 13.35 -2.99
N LEU A 22 3.51 14.23 -2.55
CA LEU A 22 3.55 15.65 -2.93
C LEU A 22 4.78 16.34 -2.34
N SER A 23 5.07 16.13 -1.05
CA SER A 23 6.22 16.74 -0.38
C SER A 23 7.56 16.36 -1.01
N ARG A 24 7.62 15.23 -1.72
CA ARG A 24 8.83 14.78 -2.44
C ARG A 24 8.93 15.29 -3.89
N LYS A 25 7.83 15.81 -4.43
CA LYS A 25 7.77 16.27 -5.82
C LYS A 25 7.91 17.79 -5.96
N SER A 26 7.55 18.52 -4.92
CA SER A 26 7.59 19.98 -4.93
C SER A 26 7.98 20.50 -3.54
N ASN A 27 8.40 21.78 -3.51
CA ASN A 27 8.62 22.51 -2.26
C ASN A 27 7.37 23.29 -1.81
N GLU A 28 6.22 22.94 -2.36
CA GLU A 28 4.95 23.58 -2.03
C GLU A 28 4.48 23.20 -0.63
N SER A 29 3.80 24.14 0.02
CA SER A 29 3.29 23.95 1.38
C SER A 29 2.03 23.06 1.37
N ILE A 30 2.01 22.04 2.24
CA ILE A 30 0.93 21.08 2.32
C ILE A 30 0.34 21.12 3.73
N LEU A 31 -0.99 21.26 3.81
CA LEU A 31 -1.74 21.14 5.05
C LEU A 31 -2.59 19.87 5.00
N VAL A 32 -2.44 19.02 6.00
CA VAL A 32 -3.32 17.87 6.19
C VAL A 32 -4.28 18.17 7.35
N LEU A 33 -5.59 18.10 7.05
CA LEU A 33 -6.65 18.29 8.02
C LEU A 33 -7.27 16.95 8.38
N GLU A 34 -7.21 16.59 9.66
CA GLU A 34 -7.90 15.43 10.22
C GLU A 34 -8.80 15.89 11.37
N ARG A 35 -10.03 15.41 11.42
CA ARG A 35 -11.00 15.78 12.46
C ARG A 35 -10.82 15.02 13.78
N ASN A 36 -10.17 13.87 13.72
CA ASN A 36 -9.90 12.99 14.85
C ASN A 36 -8.39 12.74 14.94
N GLU A 37 -7.99 11.57 15.41
CA GLU A 37 -6.61 11.11 15.35
C GLU A 37 -6.24 10.59 13.96
N PHE A 38 -4.98 10.76 13.55
CA PHE A 38 -4.49 10.21 12.29
C PHE A 38 -4.69 8.69 12.24
N ALA A 39 -5.09 8.20 11.08
CA ALA A 39 -5.38 6.81 10.79
C ALA A 39 -6.50 6.16 11.64
N SER A 40 -7.21 6.88 12.50
CA SER A 40 -8.25 6.34 13.40
C SER A 40 -9.50 5.80 12.69
N GLY A 41 -9.68 6.11 11.41
CA GLY A 41 -10.81 5.64 10.59
C GLY A 41 -10.58 4.26 9.95
N ALA A 42 -10.94 4.13 8.69
CA ALA A 42 -10.81 2.88 7.94
C ALA A 42 -9.40 2.29 7.92
N SER A 43 -8.36 3.13 8.05
CA SER A 43 -6.97 2.68 8.07
C SER A 43 -6.66 1.79 9.28
N SER A 44 -7.12 2.17 10.48
CA SER A 44 -6.93 1.36 11.69
C SER A 44 -7.76 0.07 11.72
N HIS A 45 -8.84 0.02 10.92
CA HIS A 45 -9.72 -1.14 10.83
C HIS A 45 -9.35 -2.08 9.66
N SER A 46 -8.26 -1.79 8.96
CA SER A 46 -7.78 -2.65 7.87
C SER A 46 -7.17 -3.94 8.42
N ALA A 47 -7.19 -5.00 7.62
CA ALA A 47 -6.60 -6.29 8.02
C ALA A 47 -5.06 -6.27 8.10
N GLY A 48 -4.40 -5.20 7.68
CA GLY A 48 -2.95 -5.08 7.68
C GLY A 48 -2.24 -6.03 6.71
N LEU A 49 -2.96 -6.57 5.73
CA LEU A 49 -2.39 -7.51 4.77
C LEU A 49 -1.97 -6.78 3.48
N VAL A 50 -0.70 -6.95 3.13
CA VAL A 50 -0.14 -6.46 1.86
C VAL A 50 0.17 -7.67 0.99
N LEU A 51 -0.67 -7.91 -0.02
CA LEU A 51 -0.58 -9.07 -0.91
C LEU A 51 -0.12 -8.61 -2.30
N GLN A 52 0.90 -9.24 -2.87
CA GLN A 52 1.39 -8.95 -4.21
C GLN A 52 0.72 -9.81 -5.29
N GLY A 53 0.30 -11.02 -4.96
CA GLY A 53 -0.37 -11.92 -5.89
C GLY A 53 -1.82 -11.53 -6.15
N SER A 54 -2.22 -11.46 -7.42
CA SER A 54 -3.59 -11.19 -7.87
C SER A 54 -3.88 -11.90 -9.19
N THR A 55 -5.14 -12.31 -9.37
CA THR A 55 -5.63 -12.80 -10.68
C THR A 55 -5.78 -11.66 -11.69
N LYS A 56 -5.91 -10.42 -11.23
CA LYS A 56 -5.98 -9.24 -12.10
C LYS A 56 -4.58 -8.69 -12.35
N LYS A 57 -4.08 -8.84 -13.57
CA LYS A 57 -2.75 -8.36 -14.00
C LYS A 57 -2.50 -6.88 -13.66
N SER A 58 -3.52 -6.02 -13.79
CA SER A 58 -3.42 -4.59 -13.47
C SER A 58 -3.09 -4.28 -12.00
N ASN A 59 -3.43 -5.19 -11.08
CA ASN A 59 -3.22 -4.96 -9.64
C ASN A 59 -1.80 -5.33 -9.19
N VAL A 60 -1.13 -6.24 -9.88
CA VAL A 60 0.19 -6.74 -9.48
C VAL A 60 1.26 -5.63 -9.45
N PRO A 61 1.39 -4.76 -10.48
CA PRO A 61 2.35 -3.66 -10.44
C PRO A 61 2.09 -2.68 -9.28
N LEU A 62 0.81 -2.40 -8.98
CA LEU A 62 0.44 -1.52 -7.87
C LEU A 62 0.80 -2.13 -6.51
N ALA A 63 0.51 -3.41 -6.33
CA ALA A 63 0.86 -4.13 -5.11
C ALA A 63 2.39 -4.24 -4.92
N LYS A 64 3.12 -4.50 -5.99
CA LYS A 64 4.59 -4.48 -5.98
C LYS A 64 5.14 -3.11 -5.60
N LYS A 65 4.60 -2.04 -6.21
CA LYS A 65 4.99 -0.66 -5.88
C LYS A 65 4.72 -0.31 -4.41
N THR A 66 3.64 -0.84 -3.84
CA THR A 66 3.33 -0.66 -2.41
C THR A 66 4.44 -1.23 -1.52
N VAL A 67 4.92 -2.44 -1.82
CA VAL A 67 6.01 -3.06 -1.04
C VAL A 67 7.33 -2.30 -1.20
N GLU A 68 7.63 -1.79 -2.40
CA GLU A 68 8.80 -0.94 -2.64
C GLU A 68 8.73 0.35 -1.80
N VAL A 69 7.56 1.01 -1.76
CA VAL A 69 7.37 2.23 -0.96
C VAL A 69 7.52 1.94 0.53
N ILE A 70 6.98 0.81 1.02
CA ILE A 70 7.16 0.41 2.42
C ILE A 70 8.64 0.24 2.75
N SER A 71 9.40 -0.47 1.90
CA SER A 71 10.85 -0.66 2.11
C SER A 71 11.61 0.67 2.08
N GLN A 72 11.24 1.59 1.18
CA GLN A 72 11.82 2.94 1.15
C GLN A 72 11.54 3.74 2.42
N LEU A 73 10.32 3.62 2.95
CA LEU A 73 9.96 4.28 4.21
C LEU A 73 10.77 3.74 5.39
N GLU A 74 10.99 2.43 5.47
CA GLU A 74 11.83 1.83 6.51
C GLU A 74 13.27 2.33 6.44
N GLU A 75 13.84 2.43 5.23
CA GLU A 75 15.17 2.99 5.01
C GLU A 75 15.25 4.47 5.43
N GLU A 76 14.26 5.27 5.07
CA GLU A 76 14.21 6.71 5.39
C GLU A 76 14.03 6.98 6.88
N LEU A 77 13.22 6.19 7.55
CA LEU A 77 12.96 6.33 8.98
C LEU A 77 14.08 5.73 9.84
N GLY A 78 14.87 4.82 9.29
CA GLY A 78 15.86 4.03 10.04
C GLY A 78 15.21 3.09 11.06
N ASP A 79 13.93 2.78 10.87
CA ASP A 79 13.12 1.94 11.76
C ASP A 79 12.05 1.19 10.97
N THR A 80 11.51 0.12 11.54
CA THR A 80 10.45 -0.67 10.92
C THR A 80 9.10 0.04 10.96
N VAL A 81 8.35 -0.04 9.86
CA VAL A 81 6.93 0.36 9.84
C VAL A 81 6.00 -0.82 10.18
N GLY A 82 6.55 -1.90 10.71
CA GLY A 82 5.79 -3.10 11.10
C GLY A 82 5.41 -4.00 9.93
N TYR A 83 6.12 -3.90 8.81
CA TYR A 83 5.92 -4.79 7.67
C TYR A 83 6.77 -6.05 7.80
N HIS A 84 6.11 -7.21 7.88
CA HIS A 84 6.77 -8.51 7.99
C HIS A 84 6.55 -9.33 6.70
N LYS A 85 7.63 -9.71 6.02
CA LYS A 85 7.60 -10.57 4.83
C LYS A 85 7.42 -12.03 5.21
N THR A 86 6.24 -12.38 5.68
CA THR A 86 5.90 -13.74 6.15
C THR A 86 5.48 -14.68 5.03
N GLY A 87 5.26 -14.16 3.83
CA GLY A 87 4.63 -14.91 2.75
C GLY A 87 3.13 -15.11 2.98
N SER A 88 2.49 -15.84 2.09
CA SER A 88 1.08 -16.23 2.24
C SER A 88 0.86 -17.66 1.76
N LEU A 89 0.04 -18.41 2.50
CA LEU A 89 -0.39 -19.75 2.12
C LEU A 89 -1.85 -19.71 1.65
N ARG A 90 -2.11 -20.29 0.48
CA ARG A 90 -3.46 -20.40 -0.05
C ARG A 90 -3.81 -21.84 -0.29
N LEU A 91 -4.96 -22.26 0.21
CA LEU A 91 -5.46 -23.62 0.08
C LEU A 91 -6.56 -23.69 -0.98
N ALA A 92 -6.56 -24.78 -1.74
CA ALA A 92 -7.60 -25.11 -2.72
C ALA A 92 -8.28 -26.41 -2.32
N SER A 93 -9.61 -26.39 -2.22
CA SER A 93 -10.45 -27.55 -1.93
C SER A 93 -11.26 -28.02 -3.14
N SER A 94 -11.15 -27.32 -4.29
CA SER A 94 -11.80 -27.71 -5.55
C SER A 94 -10.87 -27.54 -6.72
N LYS A 95 -11.20 -28.17 -7.85
CA LYS A 95 -10.42 -28.05 -9.08
C LYS A 95 -10.41 -26.62 -9.62
N GLU A 96 -11.55 -25.95 -9.60
CA GLU A 96 -11.70 -24.55 -10.04
C GLU A 96 -10.79 -23.63 -9.22
N ARG A 97 -10.68 -23.90 -7.92
CA ARG A 97 -9.79 -23.12 -7.05
C ARG A 97 -8.32 -23.39 -7.33
N VAL A 98 -7.95 -24.63 -7.69
CA VAL A 98 -6.59 -24.94 -8.13
C VAL A 98 -6.26 -24.19 -9.41
N ASP A 99 -7.17 -24.20 -10.40
CA ASP A 99 -6.98 -23.50 -11.67
C ASP A 99 -6.83 -21.97 -11.46
N GLU A 100 -7.62 -21.40 -10.57
CA GLU A 100 -7.49 -19.98 -10.18
C GLU A 100 -6.12 -19.67 -9.55
N LEU A 101 -5.65 -20.52 -8.63
CA LEU A 101 -4.35 -20.34 -7.99
C LEU A 101 -3.20 -20.46 -8.99
N ASN A 102 -3.28 -21.40 -9.92
CA ASN A 102 -2.30 -21.55 -11.00
C ASN A 102 -2.25 -20.29 -11.89
N SER A 103 -3.40 -19.76 -12.28
CA SER A 103 -3.49 -18.51 -13.04
C SER A 103 -2.90 -17.31 -12.29
N MET A 104 -3.07 -17.29 -10.96
CA MET A 104 -2.48 -16.26 -10.11
C MET A 104 -0.95 -16.39 -10.07
N ILE A 105 -0.40 -17.61 -9.95
CA ILE A 105 1.03 -17.88 -9.98
C ILE A 105 1.64 -17.45 -11.32
N GLU A 106 1.01 -17.83 -12.44
CA GLU A 106 1.45 -17.41 -13.77
C GLU A 106 1.48 -15.87 -13.91
N THR A 107 0.43 -15.22 -13.40
CA THR A 107 0.36 -13.76 -13.40
C THR A 107 1.48 -13.15 -12.55
N ALA A 108 1.70 -13.64 -11.33
CA ALA A 108 2.74 -13.18 -10.44
C ALA A 108 4.14 -13.33 -11.06
N SER A 109 4.42 -14.49 -11.66
CA SER A 109 5.69 -14.77 -12.34
C SER A 109 5.98 -13.80 -13.50
N THR A 110 4.94 -13.37 -14.24
CA THR A 110 5.09 -12.38 -15.32
C THR A 110 5.63 -11.03 -14.81
N PHE A 111 5.41 -10.73 -13.53
CA PHE A 111 5.85 -9.48 -12.88
C PHE A 111 7.03 -9.68 -11.91
N ASN A 112 7.67 -10.85 -11.90
CA ASN A 112 8.74 -11.23 -10.96
C ASN A 112 8.28 -11.02 -9.50
N VAL A 113 7.13 -11.57 -9.16
CA VAL A 113 6.59 -11.66 -7.80
C VAL A 113 6.64 -13.13 -7.40
N ASP A 114 7.31 -13.42 -6.29
CA ASP A 114 7.46 -14.75 -5.69
C ASP A 114 6.28 -15.11 -4.80
#